data_2528e72e1bbf44eff92c08eaec9b2d4b
#
_entry.id   2528e72e1bbf44eff92c08eaec9b2d4b
#
_cell.length_a   1.000
_cell.length_b   1.000
_cell.length_c   1.000
_cell.angle_alpha   90.00
_cell.angle_beta   90.00
_cell.angle_gamma   90.00
#
_symmetry.space_group_name_H-M   'P 1'
#
loop_
_entity.id
_entity.type
_entity.pdbx_description
1 polymer ?
#
loop_
_entity_poly.entity_id
_entity_poly.type
_entity_poly.pdbx_seq_one_letter_code
_entity_poly.pdbx_strand_id
1 'polypeptide(L)'
;MKRRLFILLGLLGLASCEHFIGAAEYGCPNVSFSLKARVVDEAGNPIQGIEVRTEDGDHFEYKTGFSDYQGYIDARGSFWPGTQHGKVQFIDIDGEANGGEFETLTVQIKNASQTQEGSGNWYEGAYTADLGTVTMKLKEKSEETPDEEAPVEE
;
A
#
# COMPACT_ATOMS: atom_id res chain seq x y z
N MET A 1 -8.39 10.71 69.22
CA MET A 1 -7.95 11.61 68.16
C MET A 1 -7.18 10.88 67.02
N LYS A 2 -6.31 9.92 67.27
CA LYS A 2 -5.50 9.25 66.22
C LYS A 2 -6.34 8.48 65.19
N ARG A 3 -7.45 7.86 65.57
CA ARG A 3 -8.31 7.04 64.68
C ARG A 3 -9.07 7.89 63.63
N ARG A 4 -9.40 9.12 63.92
CA ARG A 4 -10.07 10.05 62.98
C ARG A 4 -9.12 10.64 61.95
N LEU A 5 -7.83 10.77 62.33
CA LEU A 5 -6.79 11.27 61.43
C LEU A 5 -6.48 10.28 60.29
N PHE A 6 -6.47 8.99 60.57
CA PHE A 6 -6.25 7.93 59.55
C PHE A 6 -7.39 7.82 58.52
N ILE A 7 -8.64 8.09 59.00
CA ILE A 7 -9.79 8.10 58.07
C ILE A 7 -9.74 9.28 57.16
N LEU A 8 -9.29 10.45 57.64
CA LEU A 8 -9.12 11.65 56.81
C LEU A 8 -8.00 11.51 55.80
N LEU A 9 -6.89 10.86 56.15
CA LEU A 9 -5.78 10.58 55.24
C LEU A 9 -6.17 9.57 54.15
N GLY A 10 -7.01 8.57 54.49
CA GLY A 10 -7.53 7.61 53.53
C GLY A 10 -8.49 8.19 52.48
N LEU A 11 -9.27 9.20 52.90
CA LEU A 11 -10.19 9.92 51.98
C LEU A 11 -9.47 10.88 51.01
N LEU A 12 -8.32 11.41 51.42
CA LEU A 12 -7.50 12.26 50.53
C LEU A 12 -6.73 11.46 49.47
N GLY A 13 -6.46 10.19 49.73
CA GLY A 13 -5.73 9.32 48.81
C GLY A 13 -6.58 8.74 47.65
N LEU A 14 -7.91 8.75 47.79
CA LEU A 14 -8.81 8.16 46.80
C LEU A 14 -9.31 9.16 45.74
N ALA A 15 -9.10 10.45 45.95
CA ALA A 15 -9.55 11.49 45.01
C ALA A 15 -8.52 11.84 43.90
N SER A 16 -7.36 11.17 43.88
CA SER A 16 -6.25 11.55 42.98
C SER A 16 -6.05 10.65 41.80
N CYS A 17 -6.84 9.61 41.60
CA CYS A 17 -6.58 8.64 40.52
C CYS A 17 -7.45 8.76 39.28
N GLU A 18 -8.45 9.64 39.24
CA GLU A 18 -9.30 9.74 38.06
C GLU A 18 -8.84 10.75 36.99
N HIS A 19 -7.85 11.56 37.30
CA HIS A 19 -7.43 12.62 36.33
C HIS A 19 -6.00 12.46 35.80
N PHE A 20 -5.31 11.37 36.13
CA PHE A 20 -3.92 11.15 35.72
C PHE A 20 -3.66 9.91 34.87
N ILE A 21 -4.72 9.20 34.49
CA ILE A 21 -4.62 8.24 33.40
C ILE A 21 -5.06 8.99 32.14
N GLY A 22 -4.20 9.87 31.65
CA GLY A 22 -4.25 10.20 30.24
C GLY A 22 -4.21 8.86 29.51
N ALA A 23 -5.27 8.55 28.79
CA ALA A 23 -5.28 7.38 27.92
C ALA A 23 -4.02 7.46 27.07
N ALA A 24 -3.02 6.62 27.39
CA ALA A 24 -1.88 6.47 26.50
C ALA A 24 -2.44 5.74 25.28
N GLU A 25 -2.86 6.51 24.29
CA GLU A 25 -3.24 5.99 22.98
C GLU A 25 -1.97 5.41 22.36
N TYR A 26 -1.76 4.11 22.53
CA TYR A 26 -0.76 3.36 21.81
C TYR A 26 -1.31 3.08 20.41
N GLY A 27 -1.05 3.96 19.48
CA GLY A 27 -1.42 3.80 18.07
C GLY A 27 -0.29 4.26 17.16
N CYS A 28 -0.24 3.73 15.95
CA CYS A 28 0.62 4.26 14.90
C CYS A 28 -0.20 5.22 14.04
N PRO A 29 0.33 6.41 13.70
CA PRO A 29 -0.32 7.27 12.71
C PRO A 29 -0.57 6.48 11.43
N ASN A 30 -1.76 6.59 10.88
CA ASN A 30 -2.11 5.91 9.65
C ASN A 30 -3.01 6.75 8.76
N VAL A 31 -3.00 6.41 7.47
CA VAL A 31 -3.86 6.97 6.44
C VAL A 31 -4.41 5.82 5.61
N SER A 32 -5.70 5.85 5.32
CA SER A 32 -6.31 4.91 4.39
C SER A 32 -6.16 5.41 2.96
N PHE A 33 -5.74 4.53 2.05
CA PHE A 33 -5.60 4.87 0.65
C PHE A 33 -6.22 3.80 -0.24
N SER A 34 -6.97 4.23 -1.25
CA SER A 34 -7.49 3.37 -2.29
C SER A 34 -7.06 3.86 -3.67
N LEU A 35 -6.74 2.92 -4.56
CA LEU A 35 -6.31 3.20 -5.92
C LEU A 35 -7.11 2.34 -6.88
N LYS A 36 -7.66 3.00 -7.91
CA LYS A 36 -8.37 2.36 -9.01
C LYS A 36 -7.58 2.49 -10.30
N ALA A 37 -7.51 1.41 -11.05
CA ALA A 37 -6.90 1.37 -12.37
C ALA A 37 -7.51 0.26 -13.22
N ARG A 38 -7.31 0.34 -14.54
CA ARG A 38 -7.51 -0.77 -15.44
C ARG A 38 -6.22 -1.01 -16.22
N VAL A 39 -5.62 -2.18 -16.03
CA VAL A 39 -4.35 -2.55 -16.66
C VAL A 39 -4.61 -3.28 -17.97
N VAL A 40 -3.96 -2.82 -19.03
CA VAL A 40 -4.07 -3.39 -20.39
C VAL A 40 -2.70 -3.47 -21.04
N ASP A 41 -2.58 -4.33 -22.06
CA ASP A 41 -1.44 -4.34 -22.97
C ASP A 41 -1.51 -3.21 -24.02
N GLU A 42 -0.53 -3.12 -24.91
CA GLU A 42 -0.48 -2.13 -25.99
C GLU A 42 -1.60 -2.33 -27.03
N ALA A 43 -2.21 -3.51 -27.12
CA ALA A 43 -3.35 -3.80 -27.98
C ALA A 43 -4.71 -3.49 -27.29
N GLY A 44 -4.70 -3.12 -26.00
CA GLY A 44 -5.88 -2.83 -25.19
C GLY A 44 -6.52 -4.06 -24.54
N ASN A 45 -5.88 -5.23 -24.59
CA ASN A 45 -6.37 -6.42 -23.90
C ASN A 45 -6.10 -6.30 -22.38
N PRO A 46 -7.01 -6.75 -21.53
CA PRO A 46 -6.81 -6.72 -20.09
C PRO A 46 -5.70 -7.70 -19.67
N ILE A 47 -4.90 -7.27 -18.70
CA ILE A 47 -3.87 -8.11 -18.09
C ILE A 47 -4.29 -8.47 -16.68
N GLN A 48 -4.36 -9.75 -16.37
CA GLN A 48 -4.64 -10.30 -15.05
C GLN A 48 -3.34 -10.52 -14.27
N GLY A 49 -3.37 -10.42 -12.94
CA GLY A 49 -2.26 -10.82 -12.07
C GLY A 49 -1.20 -9.74 -11.85
N ILE A 50 -1.38 -8.56 -12.41
CA ILE A 50 -0.46 -7.43 -12.17
C ILE A 50 -0.64 -6.93 -10.75
N GLU A 51 0.45 -6.92 -9.98
CA GLU A 51 0.47 -6.38 -8.62
C GLU A 51 0.77 -4.89 -8.65
N VAL A 52 0.03 -4.12 -7.82
CA VAL A 52 0.34 -2.71 -7.57
C VAL A 52 0.97 -2.56 -6.18
N ARG A 53 2.08 -1.81 -6.10
CA ARG A 53 2.78 -1.46 -4.87
C ARG A 53 3.04 0.04 -4.81
N THR A 54 3.31 0.57 -3.62
CA THR A 54 3.86 1.93 -3.50
C THR A 54 5.31 1.97 -4.01
N GLU A 55 5.84 3.15 -4.30
CA GLU A 55 7.25 3.30 -4.71
C GLU A 55 8.24 2.79 -3.65
N ASP A 56 7.87 2.92 -2.36
CA ASP A 56 8.66 2.43 -1.24
C ASP A 56 8.57 0.90 -1.04
N GLY A 57 7.78 0.22 -1.89
CA GLY A 57 7.63 -1.23 -1.86
C GLY A 57 6.54 -1.73 -0.93
N ASP A 58 5.77 -0.85 -0.29
CA ASP A 58 4.64 -1.25 0.54
C ASP A 58 3.53 -1.87 -0.29
N HIS A 59 2.97 -2.94 0.21
CA HIS A 59 1.89 -3.69 -0.44
C HIS A 59 0.53 -3.12 -0.06
N PHE A 60 -0.37 -3.10 -1.02
CA PHE A 60 -1.80 -3.00 -0.75
C PHE A 60 -2.33 -4.30 -0.14
N GLU A 61 -3.54 -4.29 0.37
CA GLU A 61 -4.17 -5.51 0.90
C GLU A 61 -4.17 -6.60 -0.18
N TYR A 62 -3.75 -7.82 0.19
CA TYR A 62 -3.51 -8.93 -0.73
C TYR A 62 -4.63 -9.19 -1.74
N LYS A 63 -5.90 -9.05 -1.33
CA LYS A 63 -7.04 -9.31 -2.23
C LYS A 63 -7.35 -8.16 -3.20
N THR A 64 -6.82 -6.98 -2.96
CA THR A 64 -7.18 -5.76 -3.69
C THR A 64 -6.02 -5.21 -4.50
N GLY A 65 -4.79 -5.61 -4.20
CA GLY A 65 -3.56 -5.12 -4.85
C GLY A 65 -3.24 -5.77 -6.20
N PHE A 66 -4.14 -6.60 -6.76
CA PHE A 66 -3.92 -7.30 -8.02
C PHE A 66 -5.00 -7.01 -9.03
N SER A 67 -4.62 -7.00 -10.32
CA SER A 67 -5.58 -6.91 -11.40
C SER A 67 -6.39 -8.20 -11.55
N ASP A 68 -7.70 -8.05 -11.76
CA ASP A 68 -8.61 -9.16 -12.05
C ASP A 68 -8.54 -9.58 -13.52
N TYR A 69 -9.36 -10.57 -13.90
CA TYR A 69 -9.44 -11.08 -15.28
C TYR A 69 -9.90 -10.04 -16.33
N GLN A 70 -10.45 -8.91 -15.90
CA GLN A 70 -10.82 -7.78 -16.76
C GLN A 70 -9.79 -6.64 -16.70
N GLY A 71 -8.68 -6.86 -15.98
CA GLY A 71 -7.61 -5.90 -15.77
C GLY A 71 -7.92 -4.85 -14.70
N TYR A 72 -9.04 -4.92 -13.98
CA TYR A 72 -9.37 -3.93 -12.97
C TYR A 72 -8.63 -4.16 -11.65
N ILE A 73 -8.19 -3.06 -11.06
CA ILE A 73 -7.62 -2.99 -9.73
C ILE A 73 -8.47 -2.02 -8.90
N ASP A 74 -8.83 -2.43 -7.67
CA ASP A 74 -9.40 -1.58 -6.62
C ASP A 74 -8.55 -1.80 -5.36
N ALA A 75 -7.30 -1.35 -5.42
CA ALA A 75 -6.31 -1.56 -4.39
C ALA A 75 -6.63 -0.71 -3.16
N ARG A 76 -6.52 -1.29 -1.97
CA ARG A 76 -6.74 -0.64 -0.68
C ARG A 76 -5.60 -0.93 0.26
N GLY A 77 -5.28 0.02 1.11
CA GLY A 77 -4.25 -0.16 2.11
C GLY A 77 -4.32 0.91 3.19
N SER A 78 -3.61 0.63 4.27
CA SER A 78 -3.38 1.58 5.35
C SER A 78 -1.87 1.79 5.45
N PHE A 79 -1.44 3.03 5.35
CA PHE A 79 -0.03 3.39 5.23
C PHE A 79 0.36 4.42 6.28
N TRP A 80 1.65 4.64 6.45
CA TRP A 80 2.16 5.77 7.20
C TRP A 80 1.79 7.09 6.51
N PRO A 81 1.48 8.13 7.27
CA PRO A 81 1.23 9.45 6.71
C PRO A 81 2.39 9.93 5.83
N GLY A 82 2.05 10.45 4.64
CA GLY A 82 3.03 10.96 3.69
C GLY A 82 3.51 9.96 2.62
N THR A 83 3.27 8.65 2.78
CA THR A 83 3.70 7.64 1.79
C THR A 83 2.74 7.50 0.60
N GLN A 84 1.51 7.93 0.75
CA GLN A 84 0.42 7.71 -0.22
C GLN A 84 0.43 8.64 -1.44
N HIS A 85 1.31 9.65 -1.48
CA HIS A 85 1.25 10.72 -2.48
C HIS A 85 2.32 10.68 -3.57
N GLY A 86 3.07 9.61 -3.65
CA GLY A 86 4.19 9.51 -4.56
C GLY A 86 3.84 8.86 -5.88
N LYS A 87 4.40 7.71 -6.07
CA LYS A 87 4.27 6.87 -7.24
C LYS A 87 3.86 5.48 -6.83
N VAL A 88 3.24 4.77 -7.75
CA VAL A 88 2.95 3.34 -7.63
C VAL A 88 3.63 2.59 -8.76
N GLN A 89 3.98 1.36 -8.47
CA GLN A 89 4.55 0.42 -9.43
C GLN A 89 3.53 -0.64 -9.77
N PHE A 90 3.39 -0.92 -11.05
CA PHE A 90 2.66 -2.06 -11.59
C PHE A 90 3.69 -3.11 -11.96
N ILE A 91 3.61 -4.27 -11.33
CA ILE A 91 4.63 -5.32 -11.40
C ILE A 91 3.97 -6.59 -11.86
N ASP A 92 4.51 -7.17 -12.90
CA ASP A 92 4.17 -8.53 -13.30
C ASP A 92 4.91 -9.51 -12.39
N ILE A 93 4.15 -10.33 -11.66
CA ILE A 93 4.72 -11.29 -10.70
C ILE A 93 4.55 -12.75 -11.15
N ASP A 94 3.81 -13.00 -12.22
CA ASP A 94 3.55 -14.35 -12.74
C ASP A 94 4.31 -14.66 -14.04
N GLY A 95 5.09 -13.70 -14.53
CA GLY A 95 5.99 -13.85 -15.66
C GLY A 95 5.26 -14.10 -16.97
N GLU A 96 5.56 -15.21 -17.64
CA GLU A 96 4.96 -15.53 -18.95
C GLU A 96 3.47 -15.90 -18.89
N ALA A 97 2.88 -16.05 -17.71
CA ALA A 97 1.45 -16.31 -17.57
C ALA A 97 0.62 -15.06 -17.95
N ASN A 98 -0.68 -15.28 -18.19
CA ASN A 98 -1.64 -14.18 -18.45
C ASN A 98 -1.29 -13.20 -19.57
N GLY A 99 -0.63 -13.68 -20.62
CA GLY A 99 -0.40 -12.89 -21.84
C GLY A 99 1.05 -12.53 -22.12
N GLY A 100 2.00 -12.97 -21.30
CA GLY A 100 3.44 -12.77 -21.43
C GLY A 100 4.03 -11.93 -20.31
N GLU A 101 5.34 -11.87 -20.23
CA GLU A 101 6.05 -11.11 -19.21
C GLU A 101 6.03 -9.61 -19.54
N PHE A 102 5.56 -8.79 -18.60
CA PHE A 102 5.46 -7.33 -18.77
C PHE A 102 6.56 -6.58 -18.01
N GLU A 103 6.97 -5.44 -18.55
CA GLU A 103 7.89 -4.54 -17.88
C GLU A 103 7.23 -3.88 -16.68
N THR A 104 7.99 -3.72 -15.58
CA THR A 104 7.51 -2.93 -14.43
C THR A 104 7.27 -1.48 -14.85
N LEU A 105 6.07 -0.99 -14.58
CA LEU A 105 5.68 0.38 -14.90
C LEU A 105 5.51 1.21 -13.62
N THR A 106 6.18 2.36 -13.55
CA THR A 106 5.98 3.32 -12.46
C THR A 106 5.08 4.46 -12.92
N VAL A 107 3.99 4.69 -12.19
CA VAL A 107 3.00 5.73 -12.47
C VAL A 107 2.94 6.72 -11.32
N GLN A 108 3.02 8.01 -11.65
CA GLN A 108 2.87 9.08 -10.66
C GLN A 108 1.41 9.33 -10.33
N ILE A 109 1.08 9.34 -9.05
CA ILE A 109 -0.24 9.72 -8.56
C ILE A 109 -0.35 11.25 -8.58
N LYS A 110 -1.08 11.78 -9.54
CA LYS A 110 -1.22 13.24 -9.71
C LYS A 110 -2.40 13.83 -8.96
N ASN A 111 -3.46 13.05 -8.76
CA ASN A 111 -4.76 13.53 -8.27
C ASN A 111 -5.35 12.55 -7.25
N ALA A 112 -4.79 12.51 -6.05
CA ALA A 112 -5.46 11.84 -4.94
C ALA A 112 -6.47 12.81 -4.30
N SER A 113 -7.71 12.38 -4.14
CA SER A 113 -8.76 13.15 -3.49
C SER A 113 -8.96 12.64 -2.07
N GLN A 114 -9.02 13.56 -1.11
CA GLN A 114 -9.40 13.20 0.25
C GLN A 114 -10.89 12.88 0.28
N THR A 115 -11.23 11.66 0.70
CA THR A 115 -12.62 11.17 0.77
C THR A 115 -13.17 11.16 2.18
N GLN A 116 -12.30 11.23 3.18
CA GLN A 116 -12.64 11.31 4.59
C GLN A 116 -11.61 12.13 5.34
N GLU A 117 -12.06 13.05 6.18
CA GLU A 117 -11.18 13.79 7.08
C GLU A 117 -10.62 12.90 8.17
N GLY A 118 -9.45 13.24 8.67
CA GLY A 118 -8.83 12.55 9.79
C GLY A 118 -9.62 12.74 11.08
N SER A 119 -9.52 11.78 11.97
CA SER A 119 -10.13 11.83 13.29
C SER A 119 -9.09 11.56 14.38
N GLY A 120 -8.71 12.58 15.14
CA GLY A 120 -7.73 12.47 16.23
C GLY A 120 -6.27 12.48 15.76
N ASN A 121 -5.36 12.13 16.67
CA ASN A 121 -3.91 12.25 16.45
C ASN A 121 -3.29 11.13 15.61
N TRP A 122 -4.05 10.06 15.31
CA TRP A 122 -3.52 8.82 14.74
C TRP A 122 -4.10 8.45 13.39
N TYR A 123 -5.17 9.09 12.96
CA TYR A 123 -5.80 8.84 11.67
C TYR A 123 -5.89 10.13 10.86
N GLU A 124 -5.14 10.20 9.78
CA GLU A 124 -5.06 11.39 8.91
C GLU A 124 -6.12 11.44 7.82
N GLY A 125 -7.00 10.43 7.77
CA GLY A 125 -8.09 10.40 6.81
C GLY A 125 -7.96 9.31 5.75
N ALA A 126 -8.85 9.38 4.77
CA ALA A 126 -8.84 8.48 3.62
C ALA A 126 -8.67 9.26 2.31
N TYR A 127 -7.90 8.68 1.40
CA TYR A 127 -7.62 9.22 0.08
C TYR A 127 -7.93 8.20 -1.01
N THR A 128 -8.34 8.67 -2.17
CA THR A 128 -8.59 7.83 -3.35
C THR A 128 -7.92 8.43 -4.57
N ALA A 129 -7.27 7.60 -5.35
CA ALA A 129 -6.74 7.95 -6.67
C ALA A 129 -7.36 7.04 -7.73
N ASP A 130 -7.74 7.62 -8.86
CA ASP A 130 -8.16 6.89 -10.06
C ASP A 130 -7.15 7.19 -11.18
N LEU A 131 -6.44 6.16 -11.62
CA LEU A 131 -5.43 6.26 -12.67
C LEU A 131 -6.01 6.00 -14.06
N GLY A 132 -7.27 5.61 -14.15
CA GLY A 132 -7.90 5.24 -15.41
C GLY A 132 -7.25 3.99 -16.03
N THR A 133 -6.97 4.06 -17.34
CA THR A 133 -6.30 2.96 -18.06
C THR A 133 -4.79 3.10 -17.97
N VAL A 134 -4.13 2.03 -17.53
CA VAL A 134 -2.68 1.89 -17.44
C VAL A 134 -2.24 0.87 -18.47
N THR A 135 -1.38 1.28 -19.41
CA THR A 135 -0.88 0.39 -20.46
C THR A 135 0.52 -0.09 -20.11
N MET A 136 0.70 -1.40 -20.07
CA MET A 136 1.99 -2.05 -19.82
C MET A 136 2.57 -2.59 -21.14
N LYS A 137 3.90 -2.67 -21.20
CA LYS A 137 4.64 -3.19 -22.34
C LYS A 137 5.16 -4.58 -22.04
N LEU A 138 5.11 -5.45 -23.05
CA LEU A 138 5.78 -6.73 -22.99
C LEU A 138 7.30 -6.52 -22.93
N LYS A 139 7.97 -7.33 -22.12
CA LYS A 139 9.44 -7.41 -22.14
C LYS A 139 9.89 -7.98 -23.48
N GLU A 140 10.87 -7.31 -24.08
CA GLU A 140 11.56 -7.89 -25.23
C GLU A 140 12.34 -9.14 -24.75
N LYS A 141 12.04 -10.30 -25.35
CA LYS A 141 12.88 -11.47 -25.13
C LYS A 141 14.27 -11.17 -25.68
N SER A 142 15.26 -11.10 -24.81
CA SER A 142 16.65 -11.10 -25.24
C SER A 142 16.87 -12.40 -26.01
N GLU A 143 17.16 -12.31 -27.31
CA GLU A 143 17.65 -13.45 -28.06
C GLU A 143 18.97 -13.90 -27.39
N GLU A 144 18.94 -15.01 -26.66
CA GLU A 144 20.14 -15.69 -26.24
C GLU A 144 20.90 -16.05 -27.51
N THR A 145 21.98 -15.31 -27.79
CA THR A 145 22.96 -15.73 -28.79
C THR A 145 23.48 -17.10 -28.33
N PRO A 146 23.38 -18.16 -29.15
CA PRO A 146 23.93 -19.44 -28.78
C PRO A 146 25.41 -19.26 -28.51
N ASP A 147 25.88 -19.71 -27.34
CA ASP A 147 27.30 -19.74 -27.00
C ASP A 147 28.05 -20.40 -28.18
N GLU A 148 28.91 -19.63 -28.81
CA GLU A 148 29.82 -20.09 -29.85
C GLU A 148 30.74 -21.13 -29.20
N GLU A 149 30.45 -22.40 -29.51
CA GLU A 149 31.18 -23.57 -29.06
C GLU A 149 32.65 -23.38 -29.44
N ALA A 150 33.49 -23.19 -28.43
CA ALA A 150 34.92 -22.99 -28.62
C ALA A 150 35.49 -24.22 -29.36
N PRO A 151 36.35 -24.02 -30.39
CA PRO A 151 36.94 -25.15 -31.14
C PRO A 151 37.82 -25.98 -30.20
N VAL A 152 37.52 -27.30 -30.18
CA VAL A 152 38.35 -28.29 -29.50
C VAL A 152 39.63 -28.45 -30.34
N GLU A 153 40.77 -27.96 -29.86
CA GLU A 153 42.06 -28.27 -30.46
C GLU A 153 42.43 -29.72 -30.16
N GLU A 154 42.71 -30.50 -31.21
CA GLU A 154 43.35 -31.81 -31.13
C GLU A 154 44.86 -31.71 -30.83
#